data_f3a4534e7100cdcfc5f49caac9a25f52
#
_entry.id   f3a4534e7100cdcfc5f49caac9a25f52
#
_cell.length_a   1.000
_cell.length_b   1.000
_cell.length_c   1.000
_cell.angle_alpha   90.00
_cell.angle_beta   90.00
_cell.angle_gamma   90.00
#
_symmetry.space_group_name_H-M   'P 1'
#
loop_
_entity.id
_entity.type
_entity.pdbx_description
1 polymer ?
#
loop_
_entity_poly.entity_id
_entity_poly.type
_entity_poly.pdbx_seq_one_letter_code
_entity_poly.pdbx_strand_id
1 'polypeptide(L)'
;MQTLSQLPSYSRRKTSRVKTSEGVRVYWSCAGRSDVSRIRDLSFGGIFVETHQPQSVGSKAQIDFLVEEGQIRTKAVVRHVEGASGMGLEFSGVAQEDRPRLGALLTRLRGFVSVQPA
;
A
#
# COMPACT_ATOMS: atom_id res chain seq x y z
N MET A 1 11.99 30.25 -0.04
CA MET A 1 11.70 29.74 0.15
C MET A 1 10.68 29.05 0.28
N GLN A 2 9.89 29.24 0.32
CA GLN A 2 8.94 28.65 0.29
C GLN A 2 8.87 27.52 -0.37
N THR A 3 9.55 27.38 -1.13
CA THR A 3 9.67 26.18 -1.78
C THR A 3 9.68 25.06 -0.87
N LEU A 4 10.14 25.25 0.28
CA LEU A 4 10.17 24.21 1.20
C LEU A 4 8.86 23.66 1.51
N SER A 5 7.89 24.49 1.62
CA SER A 5 6.60 24.01 1.99
C SER A 5 6.02 23.17 0.91
N GLN A 6 6.52 23.25 -0.28
CA GLN A 6 6.02 22.46 -1.31
C GLN A 6 6.60 21.09 -1.34
N LEU A 7 7.71 20.88 -0.69
CA LEU A 7 8.34 19.61 -0.70
C LEU A 7 7.48 18.48 -0.23
N PRO A 8 6.75 18.62 0.83
CA PRO A 8 5.91 17.53 1.29
C PRO A 8 4.90 17.10 0.25
N SER A 9 4.27 18.04 -0.40
CA SER A 9 3.31 17.68 -1.39
C SER A 9 3.99 17.10 -2.58
N TYR A 10 5.12 17.62 -2.92
CA TYR A 10 5.87 17.12 -4.00
C TYR A 10 6.29 15.67 -3.76
N SER A 11 6.70 15.38 -2.55
CA SER A 11 7.06 14.05 -2.18
C SER A 11 5.93 13.08 -2.34
N ARG A 12 4.76 13.50 -1.99
CA ARG A 12 3.61 12.64 -2.13
C ARG A 12 3.36 12.30 -3.58
N ARG A 13 3.66 13.19 -4.50
CA ARG A 13 3.49 12.87 -5.88
C ARG A 13 4.41 11.80 -6.34
N LYS A 14 5.59 11.72 -5.76
CA LYS A 14 6.53 10.71 -6.14
C LYS A 14 6.06 9.33 -5.75
N THR A 15 5.15 9.24 -4.81
CA THR A 15 4.61 7.96 -4.41
C THR A 15 3.20 7.84 -4.93
N SER A 16 3.00 8.14 -6.21
CA SER A 16 1.67 8.07 -6.76
C SER A 16 1.07 6.70 -6.63
N ARG A 17 -0.21 6.67 -6.40
CA ARG A 17 -0.92 5.44 -6.13
C ARG A 17 -1.46 4.83 -7.40
N VAL A 18 -1.47 3.51 -7.42
CA VAL A 18 -2.01 2.75 -8.52
C VAL A 18 -3.23 2.02 -8.02
N LYS A 19 -4.34 2.16 -8.71
CA LYS A 19 -5.55 1.44 -8.35
C LYS A 19 -5.42 -0.02 -8.71
N THR A 20 -5.93 -0.88 -7.86
CA THR A 20 -5.76 -2.30 -8.05
C THR A 20 -7.04 -2.93 -8.56
N SER A 21 -7.34 -2.73 -9.81
CA SER A 21 -8.53 -3.33 -10.37
C SER A 21 -8.40 -4.85 -10.48
N GLU A 22 -7.23 -5.34 -10.26
CA GLU A 22 -6.95 -6.74 -10.42
C GLU A 22 -7.24 -7.60 -9.20
N GLY A 23 -7.63 -7.04 -8.12
CA GLY A 23 -7.93 -7.82 -6.94
C GLY A 23 -6.73 -8.31 -6.17
N VAL A 24 -5.75 -7.47 -6.01
CA VAL A 24 -4.56 -7.81 -5.24
C VAL A 24 -4.92 -7.94 -3.77
N ARG A 25 -4.41 -8.98 -3.12
CA ARG A 25 -4.68 -9.23 -1.71
C ARG A 25 -3.42 -9.22 -0.88
N VAL A 26 -3.60 -8.90 0.38
CA VAL A 26 -2.52 -8.95 1.35
C VAL A 26 -3.00 -9.67 2.61
N TYR A 27 -2.07 -10.31 3.29
CA TYR A 27 -2.31 -10.79 4.63
C TYR A 27 -1.74 -9.73 5.56
N TRP A 28 -2.54 -9.27 6.51
CA TRP A 28 -2.06 -8.26 7.45
C TRP A 28 -2.33 -8.70 8.89
N SER A 29 -1.48 -8.24 9.79
CA SER A 29 -1.70 -8.44 11.21
C SER A 29 -1.47 -7.12 11.91
N CYS A 30 -2.32 -6.80 12.88
CA CYS A 30 -2.28 -5.52 13.56
C CYS A 30 -3.02 -5.64 14.88
N ALA A 31 -2.36 -5.29 15.96
CA ALA A 31 -2.98 -5.25 17.28
C ALA A 31 -3.69 -6.56 17.66
N GLY A 32 -3.06 -7.67 17.35
CA GLY A 32 -3.61 -8.97 17.70
C GLY A 32 -4.66 -9.50 16.74
N ARG A 33 -4.98 -8.77 15.70
CA ARG A 33 -5.91 -9.22 14.68
C ARG A 33 -5.19 -9.49 13.39
N SER A 34 -5.70 -10.40 12.60
CA SER A 34 -5.12 -10.66 11.29
C SER A 34 -6.21 -11.08 10.32
N ASP A 35 -5.99 -10.81 9.06
CA ASP A 35 -6.96 -11.15 8.04
C ASP A 35 -6.29 -11.07 6.67
N VAL A 36 -6.98 -11.59 5.67
CA VAL A 36 -6.58 -11.44 4.28
C VAL A 36 -7.58 -10.48 3.64
N SER A 37 -7.10 -9.42 3.03
CA SER A 37 -7.96 -8.39 2.50
C SER A 37 -7.49 -7.95 1.13
N ARG A 38 -8.43 -7.44 0.34
CA ARG A 38 -8.06 -6.82 -0.93
C ARG A 38 -7.52 -5.44 -0.66
N ILE A 39 -6.67 -4.96 -1.53
CA ILE A 39 -6.23 -3.60 -1.44
C ILE A 39 -6.86 -2.79 -2.56
N ARG A 40 -7.20 -1.54 -2.28
CA ARG A 40 -7.83 -0.67 -3.24
C ARG A 40 -6.80 0.07 -4.08
N ASP A 41 -5.71 0.44 -3.47
CA ASP A 41 -4.64 1.11 -4.18
C ASP A 41 -3.32 0.88 -3.48
N LEU A 42 -2.25 1.14 -4.19
CA LEU A 42 -0.90 0.82 -3.76
C LEU A 42 0.08 1.86 -4.28
N SER A 43 1.10 2.16 -3.48
CA SER A 43 2.23 2.97 -3.91
C SER A 43 3.47 2.43 -3.20
N PHE A 44 4.62 3.01 -3.49
CA PHE A 44 5.81 2.65 -2.73
C PHE A 44 5.70 3.08 -1.26
N GLY A 45 4.83 4.00 -0.95
CA GLY A 45 4.71 4.53 0.40
C GLY A 45 3.59 3.94 1.23
N GLY A 46 2.66 3.23 0.63
CA GLY A 46 1.56 2.69 1.42
C GLY A 46 0.48 2.03 0.61
N ILE A 47 -0.55 1.58 1.32
CA ILE A 47 -1.68 0.89 0.71
C ILE A 47 -2.98 1.32 1.37
N PHE A 48 -4.08 1.10 0.68
CA PHE A 48 -5.39 1.16 1.29
C PHE A 48 -5.97 -0.25 1.29
N VAL A 49 -6.25 -0.76 2.48
CA VAL A 49 -6.75 -2.12 2.68
C VAL A 49 -8.26 -2.06 2.92
N GLU A 50 -9.00 -2.88 2.18
CA GLU A 50 -10.45 -2.95 2.33
C GLU A 50 -10.77 -3.93 3.44
N THR A 51 -11.35 -3.44 4.51
CA THR A 51 -11.71 -4.29 5.63
C THR A 51 -12.89 -3.67 6.39
N HIS A 52 -13.74 -4.53 6.93
CA HIS A 52 -14.84 -4.07 7.77
C HIS A 52 -14.40 -3.84 9.21
N GLN A 53 -13.14 -4.16 9.51
CA GLN A 53 -12.62 -3.99 10.86
C GLN A 53 -11.32 -3.22 10.83
N PRO A 54 -11.37 -1.95 10.43
CA PRO A 54 -10.13 -1.16 10.40
C PRO A 54 -9.62 -0.96 11.81
N GLN A 55 -8.32 -0.89 11.93
CA GLN A 55 -7.67 -0.75 13.22
C GLN A 55 -7.42 0.74 13.50
N SER A 56 -7.09 1.05 14.74
CA SER A 56 -6.95 2.44 15.16
C SER A 56 -5.77 3.13 14.50
N VAL A 57 -5.94 4.38 14.20
CA VAL A 57 -4.86 5.21 13.67
C VAL A 57 -3.67 5.15 14.63
N GLY A 58 -2.51 4.97 14.09
CA GLY A 58 -1.27 4.84 14.87
C GLY A 58 -0.89 3.41 15.18
N SER A 59 -1.77 2.45 14.93
CA SER A 59 -1.45 1.05 15.21
C SER A 59 -0.40 0.55 14.23
N LYS A 60 0.49 -0.28 14.72
CA LYS A 60 1.53 -0.87 13.88
C LYS A 60 1.04 -2.17 13.29
N ALA A 61 1.36 -2.37 12.05
CA ALA A 61 0.90 -3.55 11.32
C ALA A 61 2.05 -4.19 10.57
N GLN A 62 1.84 -5.44 10.22
CA GLN A 62 2.75 -6.15 9.35
C GLN A 62 1.95 -6.65 8.16
N ILE A 63 2.49 -6.53 6.98
CA ILE A 63 1.79 -6.83 5.76
C ILE A 63 2.59 -7.77 4.89
N ASP A 64 1.93 -8.81 4.40
CA ASP A 64 2.52 -9.74 3.46
C ASP A 64 1.68 -9.74 2.21
N PHE A 65 2.26 -9.41 1.09
CA PHE A 65 1.52 -9.40 -0.17
C PHE A 65 1.38 -10.81 -0.72
N LEU A 66 0.19 -11.11 -1.23
CA LEU A 66 -0.09 -12.43 -1.80
C LEU A 66 -0.11 -12.27 -3.32
N VAL A 67 1.07 -12.17 -3.90
CA VAL A 67 1.23 -11.84 -5.31
C VAL A 67 2.25 -12.73 -5.99
N GLU A 68 2.16 -12.76 -7.30
CA GLU A 68 3.02 -13.64 -8.08
C GLU A 68 4.47 -13.15 -8.16
N GLU A 69 4.71 -11.89 -7.88
CA GLU A 69 6.07 -11.35 -7.90
C GLU A 69 6.97 -11.98 -6.83
N GLY A 70 6.36 -12.56 -5.83
CA GLY A 70 7.11 -13.20 -4.78
C GLY A 70 6.85 -12.55 -3.44
N GLN A 71 7.65 -12.86 -2.48
CA GLN A 71 7.44 -12.39 -1.12
C GLN A 71 7.72 -10.91 -1.01
N ILE A 72 6.75 -10.15 -0.55
CA ILE A 72 6.91 -8.74 -0.23
C ILE A 72 6.33 -8.53 1.15
N ARG A 73 7.17 -8.22 2.09
CA ARG A 73 6.78 -8.09 3.49
C ARG A 73 7.18 -6.72 3.98
N THR A 74 6.30 -6.04 4.67
CA THR A 74 6.62 -4.71 5.16
C THR A 74 5.91 -4.43 6.47
N LYS A 75 6.50 -3.56 7.24
CA LYS A 75 5.84 -3.00 8.42
C LYS A 75 5.13 -1.74 7.99
N ALA A 76 4.07 -1.41 8.67
CA ALA A 76 3.27 -0.26 8.32
C ALA A 76 2.58 0.32 9.55
N VAL A 77 2.03 1.51 9.39
CA VAL A 77 1.30 2.18 10.46
C VAL A 77 -0.02 2.65 9.89
N VAL A 78 -1.10 2.44 10.61
CA VAL A 78 -2.42 2.91 10.19
C VAL A 78 -2.44 4.42 10.27
N ARG A 79 -2.72 5.09 9.15
CA ARG A 79 -2.71 6.55 9.11
C ARG A 79 -4.09 7.15 9.00
N HIS A 80 -5.03 6.45 8.43
CA HIS A 80 -6.41 6.93 8.45
C HIS A 80 -7.37 5.77 8.28
N VAL A 81 -8.61 6.01 8.64
CA VAL A 81 -9.65 5.01 8.62
C VAL A 81 -10.85 5.60 7.88
N GLU A 82 -11.45 4.82 7.00
CA GLU A 82 -12.65 5.25 6.27
C GLU A 82 -13.83 4.41 6.73
N GLY A 83 -14.35 4.71 7.90
CA GLY A 83 -15.52 4.03 8.43
C GLY A 83 -15.35 2.53 8.38
N ALA A 84 -16.32 1.84 7.81
CA ALA A 84 -16.26 0.40 7.69
C ALA A 84 -15.73 -0.04 6.34
N SER A 85 -15.17 0.87 5.56
CA SER A 85 -14.65 0.54 4.24
C SER A 85 -13.22 0.05 4.27
N GLY A 86 -12.43 0.59 5.17
CA GLY A 86 -11.05 0.17 5.24
C GLY A 86 -10.13 1.13 5.94
N MET A 87 -8.85 0.93 5.75
CA MET A 87 -7.83 1.74 6.40
C MET A 87 -6.66 1.98 5.48
N GLY A 88 -6.10 3.17 5.58
CA GLY A 88 -4.90 3.53 4.85
C GLY A 88 -3.69 3.32 5.73
N LEU A 89 -2.70 2.63 5.21
CA LEU A 89 -1.48 2.35 5.96
C LEU A 89 -0.28 2.90 5.23
N GLU A 90 0.62 3.46 5.99
CA GLU A 90 1.87 3.98 5.47
C GLU A 90 2.96 2.97 5.77
N PHE A 91 3.75 2.60 4.78
CA PHE A 91 4.84 1.64 5.01
C PHE A 91 5.92 2.31 5.84
N SER A 92 6.39 1.61 6.84
CA SER A 92 7.47 2.11 7.68
C SER A 92 8.76 1.32 7.49
N GLY A 93 8.71 0.26 6.73
CA GLY A 93 9.95 -0.50 6.48
C GLY A 93 9.72 -1.64 5.51
N VAL A 94 9.97 -1.37 4.24
CA VAL A 94 10.02 -2.42 3.24
C VAL A 94 11.46 -2.90 3.20
N ALA A 95 11.66 -4.20 3.40
CA ALA A 95 13.00 -4.74 3.38
C ALA A 95 13.64 -4.48 2.04
N GLN A 96 14.92 -4.20 2.06
CA GLN A 96 15.62 -3.85 0.85
C GLN A 96 15.54 -4.94 -0.20
N GLU A 97 15.60 -6.17 0.20
CA GLU A 97 15.50 -7.28 -0.73
C GLU A 97 14.09 -7.44 -1.30
N ASP A 98 13.07 -6.88 -0.66
CA ASP A 98 11.72 -6.96 -1.17
C ASP A 98 11.34 -5.79 -2.06
N ARG A 99 12.12 -4.73 -2.04
CA ARG A 99 11.82 -3.54 -2.83
C ARG A 99 11.72 -3.80 -4.32
N PRO A 100 12.60 -4.59 -4.91
CA PRO A 100 12.46 -4.86 -6.35
C PRO A 100 11.15 -5.57 -6.68
N ARG A 101 10.68 -6.43 -5.80
CA ARG A 101 9.42 -7.13 -6.04
C ARG A 101 8.24 -6.19 -5.91
N LEU A 102 8.30 -5.25 -4.96
CA LEU A 102 7.27 -4.25 -4.85
C LEU A 102 7.25 -3.38 -6.11
N GLY A 103 8.42 -3.01 -6.60
CA GLY A 103 8.54 -2.27 -7.84
C GLY A 103 7.96 -3.03 -9.02
N ALA A 104 8.24 -4.32 -9.09
CA ALA A 104 7.71 -5.16 -10.16
C ALA A 104 6.19 -5.26 -10.08
N LEU A 105 5.65 -5.36 -8.89
CA LEU A 105 4.21 -5.39 -8.70
C LEU A 105 3.58 -4.08 -9.19
N LEU A 106 4.15 -2.96 -8.79
CA LEU A 106 3.65 -1.66 -9.22
C LEU A 106 3.73 -1.52 -10.74
N THR A 107 4.80 -2.01 -11.33
CA THR A 107 4.95 -1.97 -12.77
C THR A 107 3.89 -2.82 -13.45
N ARG A 108 3.61 -3.98 -12.91
CA ARG A 108 2.58 -4.85 -13.48
C ARG A 108 1.22 -4.17 -13.42
N LEU A 109 0.89 -3.55 -12.30
CA LEU A 109 -0.40 -2.90 -12.15
C LEU A 109 -0.53 -1.69 -13.07
N ARG A 110 0.52 -0.92 -13.20
CA ARG A 110 0.51 0.23 -14.11
C ARG A 110 0.49 -0.22 -15.55
N GLY A 111 1.28 -1.21 -15.87
CA GLY A 111 1.37 -1.72 -17.22
C GLY A 111 0.07 -2.28 -17.71
N PHE A 112 -0.65 -2.93 -16.81
CA PHE A 112 -1.95 -3.45 -17.13
C PHE A 112 -2.88 -2.35 -17.58
N VAL A 113 -2.82 -1.22 -16.93
CA VAL A 113 -3.62 -0.09 -17.28
C VAL A 113 -3.13 0.57 -18.55
N SER A 114 -1.85 0.69 -18.71
CA SER A 114 -1.31 1.40 -19.84
C SER A 114 -1.40 0.63 -21.13
N VAL A 115 -1.70 -0.61 -21.09
CA VAL A 115 -1.87 -1.38 -22.30
C VAL A 115 -3.18 -1.09 -22.96
N GLN A 116 -4.12 -0.60 -22.23
CA GLN A 116 -5.39 -0.36 -22.73
C GLN A 116 -5.47 0.48 -23.93
N PRO A 117 -4.87 1.57 -24.00
CA PRO A 117 -5.08 2.51 -25.06
C PRO A 117 -4.58 2.08 -26.39
N ALA A 118 -3.88 1.09 -26.46
CA ALA A 118 -3.35 0.72 -27.74
C ALA A 118 -4.38 0.51 -28.80
#